data_7c5e13a2fe119632a9b517f73c4417a3
#
_entry.id   7c5e13a2fe119632a9b517f73c4417a3
#
_cell.length_a   1.000
_cell.length_b   1.000
_cell.length_c   1.000
_cell.angle_alpha   90.00
_cell.angle_beta   90.00
_cell.angle_gamma   90.00
#
_symmetry.space_group_name_H-M   'P 1'
#
loop_
_entity.id
_entity.type
_entity.pdbx_description
1 polymer ?
#
loop_
_entity_poly.entity_id
_entity_poly.type
_entity_poly.pdbx_seq_one_letter_code
_entity_poly.pdbx_strand_id
1 'polypeptide(L)'
;TITYTPFRDLTITSQTGASFMNIYESTYSSRKTLSGMNTDNTALSGYSRRSAVFSSVLLENLRANWSHSFGKHYVSAMIGTEFIEKPYNTLYATGNGFINDFIKEIAYADASTQKGSSTATRSRSLSYMGSAEYTYDRRYSFSVSERSQGNSAFSIYTRWANYFSAGTKWNIHNEKWFRSNVVDKLGV
;
A
#
# COMPACT_ATOMS: atom_id res chain seq x y z
N THR A 1 5.05 -1.97 -16.45
CA THR A 1 5.39 -0.55 -16.70
C THR A 1 5.52 -0.34 -18.18
N ILE A 2 4.88 0.70 -18.70
CA ILE A 2 4.98 1.17 -20.08
C ILE A 2 5.51 2.59 -20.03
N THR A 3 6.53 2.87 -20.86
CA THR A 3 7.12 4.20 -20.97
C THR A 3 7.03 4.66 -22.42
N TYR A 4 6.52 5.86 -22.63
CA TYR A 4 6.40 6.51 -23.91
C TYR A 4 7.07 7.88 -23.89
N THR A 5 7.94 8.14 -24.86
CA THR A 5 8.69 9.40 -24.98
C THR A 5 8.35 10.03 -26.31
N PRO A 6 7.28 10.87 -26.38
CA PRO A 6 6.82 11.49 -27.61
C PRO A 6 7.84 12.46 -28.20
N PHE A 7 8.63 13.12 -27.34
CA PHE A 7 9.76 13.95 -27.72
C PHE A 7 10.82 13.97 -26.59
N ARG A 8 12.02 14.44 -26.90
CA ARG A 8 13.23 14.31 -26.06
C ARG A 8 13.05 14.70 -24.59
N ASP A 9 12.22 15.71 -24.32
CA ASP A 9 12.09 16.32 -23.00
C ASP A 9 10.86 15.83 -22.23
N LEU A 10 9.98 15.02 -22.82
CA LEU A 10 8.76 14.52 -22.19
C LEU A 10 8.75 12.99 -22.15
N THR A 11 8.55 12.45 -20.98
CA THR A 11 8.38 11.02 -20.74
C THR A 11 7.07 10.78 -20.02
N ILE A 12 6.22 9.92 -20.58
CA ILE A 12 4.97 9.46 -19.99
C ILE A 12 5.17 8.03 -19.55
N THR A 13 4.90 7.74 -18.29
CA THR A 13 5.04 6.40 -17.72
C THR A 13 3.73 5.95 -17.10
N SER A 14 3.25 4.80 -17.55
CA SER A 14 2.15 4.07 -16.92
C SER A 14 2.69 2.83 -16.21
N GLN A 15 2.31 2.65 -14.97
CA GLN A 15 2.69 1.51 -14.14
C GLN A 15 1.45 0.89 -13.53
N THR A 16 1.15 -0.34 -13.93
CA THR A 16 0.11 -1.17 -13.33
C THR A 16 0.75 -2.25 -12.49
N GLY A 17 0.26 -2.44 -11.29
CA GLY A 17 0.73 -3.46 -10.36
C GLY A 17 -0.45 -4.19 -9.71
N ALA A 18 -0.27 -5.49 -9.47
CA ALA A 18 -1.20 -6.30 -8.70
C ALA A 18 -0.43 -7.19 -7.72
N SER A 19 -0.90 -7.24 -6.49
CA SER A 19 -0.43 -8.15 -5.46
C SER A 19 -1.62 -8.90 -4.90
N PHE A 20 -1.48 -10.21 -4.72
CA PHE A 20 -2.53 -11.08 -4.19
C PHE A 20 -1.99 -11.82 -2.98
N MET A 21 -2.79 -11.87 -1.93
CA MET A 21 -2.48 -12.61 -0.71
C MET A 21 -3.68 -13.49 -0.36
N ASN A 22 -3.42 -14.78 -0.26
CA ASN A 22 -4.39 -15.77 0.18
C ASN A 22 -3.82 -16.49 1.40
N ILE A 23 -4.51 -16.45 2.51
CA ILE A 23 -4.11 -17.11 3.77
C ILE A 23 -5.20 -18.10 4.12
N TYR A 24 -4.79 -19.33 4.35
CA TYR A 24 -5.65 -20.39 4.86
C TYR A 24 -5.10 -20.86 6.20
N GLU A 25 -5.92 -20.80 7.22
CA GLU A 25 -5.56 -21.24 8.57
C GLU A 25 -6.51 -22.32 9.04
N SER A 26 -5.94 -23.32 9.67
CA SER A 26 -6.68 -24.41 10.31
C SER A 26 -6.14 -24.63 11.71
N THR A 27 -6.99 -24.45 12.69
CA THR A 27 -6.66 -24.69 14.10
C THR A 27 -7.57 -25.76 14.63
N TYR A 28 -6.99 -26.72 15.34
CA TYR A 28 -7.74 -27.74 16.06
C TYR A 28 -7.22 -27.85 17.50
N SER A 29 -8.14 -27.77 18.44
CA SER A 29 -7.87 -28.03 19.85
C SER A 29 -8.46 -29.38 20.23
N SER A 30 -7.59 -30.30 20.68
CA SER A 30 -8.00 -31.66 21.04
C SER A 30 -8.99 -31.66 22.21
N ARG A 31 -9.88 -32.61 22.22
CA ARG A 31 -10.85 -32.87 23.30
C ARG A 31 -10.22 -33.04 24.69
N LYS A 32 -8.92 -33.36 24.72
CA LYS A 32 -8.14 -33.63 25.93
C LYS A 32 -7.33 -32.41 26.42
N THR A 33 -7.29 -31.36 25.65
CA THR A 33 -6.56 -30.13 26.02
C THR A 33 -7.48 -29.13 26.73
N LEU A 34 -6.90 -28.29 27.57
CA LEU A 34 -7.63 -27.27 28.31
C LEU A 34 -8.42 -26.33 27.38
N SER A 35 -7.90 -26.07 26.17
CA SER A 35 -8.53 -25.20 25.16
C SER A 35 -9.62 -25.88 24.35
N GLY A 36 -9.67 -27.20 24.32
CA GLY A 36 -10.65 -27.95 23.54
C GLY A 36 -11.63 -28.78 24.40
N MET A 37 -11.37 -28.93 25.70
CA MET A 37 -12.24 -29.63 26.61
C MET A 37 -13.41 -28.73 27.02
N ASN A 38 -14.63 -29.28 26.93
CA ASN A 38 -15.82 -28.67 27.53
C ASN A 38 -16.14 -29.42 28.82
N THR A 39 -15.97 -28.74 29.96
CA THR A 39 -16.20 -29.35 31.30
C THR A 39 -17.66 -29.55 31.63
N ASP A 40 -18.53 -28.70 31.09
CA ASP A 40 -19.97 -28.75 31.35
C ASP A 40 -20.68 -29.80 30.48
N ASN A 41 -20.20 -29.99 29.25
CA ASN A 41 -20.70 -30.98 28.34
C ASN A 41 -19.58 -31.63 27.52
N THR A 42 -19.06 -32.76 27.96
CA THR A 42 -17.95 -33.45 27.31
C THR A 42 -18.24 -33.89 25.87
N ALA A 43 -19.50 -34.02 25.48
CA ALA A 43 -19.89 -34.29 24.09
C ALA A 43 -19.54 -33.12 23.15
N LEU A 44 -19.47 -31.88 23.67
CA LEU A 44 -19.09 -30.71 22.92
C LEU A 44 -17.59 -30.42 22.97
N SER A 45 -16.77 -31.36 23.46
CA SER A 45 -15.32 -31.22 23.49
C SER A 45 -14.71 -31.37 22.11
N GLY A 46 -13.56 -30.72 21.90
CA GLY A 46 -12.88 -30.55 20.62
C GLY A 46 -13.34 -29.28 19.93
N TYR A 47 -12.41 -28.48 19.48
CA TYR A 47 -12.68 -27.23 18.77
C TYR A 47 -11.93 -27.20 17.46
N SER A 48 -12.59 -26.88 16.37
CA SER A 48 -11.98 -26.63 15.08
C SER A 48 -12.33 -25.25 14.58
N ARG A 49 -11.33 -24.55 14.05
CA ARG A 49 -11.51 -23.29 13.32
C ARG A 49 -10.78 -23.37 11.99
N ARG A 50 -11.47 -22.96 10.94
CA ARG A 50 -10.89 -22.73 9.62
C ARG A 50 -11.16 -21.31 9.20
N SER A 51 -10.15 -20.63 8.70
CA SER A 51 -10.28 -19.29 8.15
C SER A 51 -9.58 -19.17 6.81
N ALA A 52 -10.14 -18.34 5.98
CA ALA A 52 -9.55 -17.92 4.72
C ALA A 52 -9.58 -16.40 4.63
N VAL A 53 -8.45 -15.81 4.25
CA VAL A 53 -8.31 -14.40 3.97
C VAL A 53 -7.90 -14.23 2.52
N PHE A 54 -8.65 -13.44 1.78
CA PHE A 54 -8.36 -13.07 0.40
C PHE A 54 -8.17 -11.56 0.37
N SER A 55 -6.97 -11.14 0.04
CA SER A 55 -6.63 -9.72 -0.06
C SER A 55 -5.87 -9.48 -1.36
N SER A 56 -6.11 -8.34 -1.99
CA SER A 56 -5.29 -7.90 -3.09
C SER A 56 -5.03 -6.40 -3.02
N VAL A 57 -3.99 -5.96 -3.69
CA VAL A 57 -3.68 -4.54 -3.94
C VAL A 57 -3.55 -4.38 -5.44
N LEU A 58 -4.40 -3.54 -6.01
CA LEU A 58 -4.31 -3.12 -7.41
C LEU A 58 -3.81 -1.69 -7.40
N LEU A 59 -2.76 -1.44 -8.15
CA LEU A 59 -2.11 -0.13 -8.31
C LEU A 59 -2.14 0.27 -9.78
N GLU A 60 -2.58 1.47 -10.07
CA GLU A 60 -2.43 2.16 -11.35
C GLU A 60 -1.78 3.50 -11.10
N ASN A 61 -0.67 3.78 -11.77
CA ASN A 61 0.07 5.02 -11.66
C ASN A 61 0.41 5.54 -13.05
N LEU A 62 -0.04 6.75 -13.36
CA LEU A 62 0.26 7.44 -14.60
C LEU A 62 1.00 8.73 -14.29
N ARG A 63 2.17 8.94 -14.89
CA ARG A 63 3.00 10.12 -14.69
C ARG A 63 3.50 10.66 -16.02
N ALA A 64 3.52 11.98 -16.14
CA ALA A 64 4.20 12.70 -17.19
C ALA A 64 5.31 13.55 -16.57
N ASN A 65 6.53 13.34 -17.02
CA ASN A 65 7.73 14.07 -16.59
C ASN A 65 8.25 14.86 -17.79
N TRP A 66 8.40 16.15 -17.59
CA TRP A 66 9.03 17.04 -18.55
C TRP A 66 10.26 17.67 -17.94
N SER A 67 11.35 17.78 -18.71
CA SER A 67 12.55 18.46 -18.25
C SER A 67 13.28 19.11 -19.44
N HIS A 68 13.75 20.33 -19.24
CA HIS A 68 14.45 21.06 -20.27
C HIS A 68 15.59 21.90 -19.67
N SER A 69 16.70 21.97 -20.41
CA SER A 69 17.85 22.81 -20.05
C SER A 69 18.07 23.88 -21.13
N PHE A 70 18.10 25.14 -20.71
CA PHE A 70 18.38 26.27 -21.59
C PHE A 70 19.46 27.17 -20.97
N GLY A 71 20.67 27.06 -21.50
CA GLY A 71 21.85 27.75 -20.98
C GLY A 71 22.16 27.32 -19.54
N LYS A 72 22.04 28.26 -18.59
CA LYS A 72 22.27 28.02 -17.15
C LYS A 72 21.03 27.61 -16.39
N HIS A 73 19.90 27.51 -17.06
CA HIS A 73 18.61 27.20 -16.45
C HIS A 73 18.24 25.75 -16.71
N TYR A 74 17.81 25.07 -15.68
CA TYR A 74 17.19 23.77 -15.78
C TYR A 74 15.83 23.82 -15.13
N VAL A 75 14.81 23.34 -15.83
CA VAL A 75 13.43 23.22 -15.34
C VAL A 75 13.00 21.78 -15.47
N SER A 76 12.40 21.23 -14.44
CA SER A 76 11.66 19.97 -14.53
C SER A 76 10.28 20.14 -13.91
N ALA A 77 9.32 19.41 -14.46
CA ALA A 77 7.95 19.35 -13.97
C ALA A 77 7.43 17.92 -14.10
N MET A 78 6.62 17.51 -13.14
CA MET A 78 5.92 16.23 -13.14
C MET A 78 4.45 16.46 -12.78
N ILE A 79 3.57 15.80 -13.49
CA ILE A 79 2.17 15.64 -13.12
C ILE A 79 1.84 14.15 -13.14
N GLY A 80 0.95 13.72 -12.26
CA GLY A 80 0.58 12.33 -12.21
C GLY A 80 -0.71 12.06 -11.45
N THR A 81 -1.20 10.85 -11.65
CA THR A 81 -2.34 10.30 -10.92
C THR A 81 -2.02 8.89 -10.48
N GLU A 82 -2.50 8.53 -9.29
CA GLU A 82 -2.34 7.21 -8.72
C GLU A 82 -3.69 6.72 -8.21
N PHE A 83 -4.07 5.53 -8.62
CA PHE A 83 -5.24 4.83 -8.13
C PHE A 83 -4.80 3.54 -7.43
N ILE A 84 -5.30 3.32 -6.21
CA ILE A 84 -5.06 2.10 -5.44
C ILE A 84 -6.40 1.54 -4.99
N GLU A 85 -6.63 0.25 -5.25
CA GLU A 85 -7.77 -0.49 -4.75
C GLU A 85 -7.29 -1.66 -3.89
N LYS A 86 -7.90 -1.82 -2.70
CA LYS A 86 -7.57 -2.87 -1.73
C LYS A 86 -8.85 -3.59 -1.28
N PRO A 87 -9.33 -4.59 -2.03
CA PRO A 87 -10.35 -5.50 -1.54
C PRO A 87 -9.76 -6.43 -0.48
N TYR A 88 -10.53 -6.69 0.57
CA TYR A 88 -10.17 -7.56 1.67
C TYR A 88 -11.40 -8.37 2.07
N ASN A 89 -11.32 -9.68 1.95
CA ASN A 89 -12.39 -10.61 2.27
C ASN A 89 -11.89 -11.61 3.29
N THR A 90 -12.71 -11.88 4.30
CA THR A 90 -12.47 -12.93 5.28
C THR A 90 -13.64 -13.89 5.31
N LEU A 91 -13.35 -15.13 5.49
CA LEU A 91 -14.32 -16.19 5.74
C LEU A 91 -13.78 -17.05 6.87
N TYR A 92 -14.58 -17.36 7.86
CA TYR A 92 -14.22 -18.37 8.83
C TYR A 92 -15.41 -19.26 9.19
N ALA A 93 -15.09 -20.47 9.60
CA ALA A 93 -16.03 -21.42 10.17
C ALA A 93 -15.42 -22.01 11.45
N THR A 94 -16.28 -22.30 12.41
CA THR A 94 -15.90 -22.95 13.68
C THR A 94 -16.91 -24.04 14.02
N GLY A 95 -16.47 -24.99 14.81
CA GLY A 95 -17.34 -26.04 15.35
C GLY A 95 -16.69 -26.70 16.55
N ASN A 96 -17.51 -27.15 17.48
CA ASN A 96 -17.15 -27.94 18.66
C ASN A 96 -17.86 -29.30 18.60
N GLY A 97 -17.49 -30.21 19.52
CA GLY A 97 -18.19 -31.49 19.68
C GLY A 97 -17.80 -32.49 18.61
N PHE A 98 -16.55 -32.89 18.63
CA PHE A 98 -16.04 -33.96 17.75
C PHE A 98 -16.11 -35.33 18.45
N ILE A 99 -16.46 -36.37 17.71
CA ILE A 99 -16.53 -37.72 18.22
C ILE A 99 -15.14 -38.20 18.67
N ASN A 100 -14.09 -37.82 17.93
CA ASN A 100 -12.70 -38.15 18.22
C ASN A 100 -11.76 -37.08 17.69
N ASP A 101 -10.49 -37.15 18.05
CA ASP A 101 -9.46 -36.18 17.62
C ASP A 101 -8.86 -36.46 16.23
N PHE A 102 -9.27 -37.56 15.56
CA PHE A 102 -8.80 -37.89 14.20
C PHE A 102 -9.56 -37.11 13.12
N ILE A 103 -10.85 -36.85 13.39
CA ILE A 103 -11.72 -36.09 12.47
C ILE A 103 -11.75 -34.63 12.92
N LYS A 104 -11.20 -33.74 12.09
CA LYS A 104 -11.02 -32.30 12.42
C LYS A 104 -11.81 -31.36 11.51
N GLU A 105 -12.57 -31.93 10.56
CA GLU A 105 -13.39 -31.19 9.63
C GLU A 105 -14.66 -30.68 10.32
N ILE A 106 -14.96 -29.39 10.16
CA ILE A 106 -16.09 -28.72 10.83
C ILE A 106 -17.44 -29.39 10.51
N ALA A 107 -17.57 -29.99 9.33
CA ALA A 107 -18.78 -30.73 8.95
C ALA A 107 -19.15 -31.89 9.90
N TYR A 108 -18.17 -32.36 10.66
CA TYR A 108 -18.35 -33.45 11.63
C TYR A 108 -18.42 -32.96 13.09
N ALA A 109 -18.38 -31.66 13.29
CA ALA A 109 -18.68 -31.07 14.59
C ALA A 109 -20.17 -31.17 14.89
N ASP A 110 -20.54 -31.04 16.17
CA ASP A 110 -21.95 -31.00 16.54
C ASP A 110 -22.66 -29.85 15.78
N ALA A 111 -23.76 -30.15 15.13
CA ALA A 111 -24.47 -29.25 14.25
C ALA A 111 -24.92 -27.95 14.96
N SER A 112 -25.23 -28.04 16.27
CA SER A 112 -25.64 -26.88 17.08
C SER A 112 -24.51 -25.89 17.34
N THR A 113 -23.25 -26.33 17.17
CA THR A 113 -22.05 -25.53 17.44
C THR A 113 -21.42 -24.95 16.18
N GLN A 114 -21.84 -25.43 15.01
CA GLN A 114 -21.28 -24.95 13.75
C GLN A 114 -21.65 -23.50 13.50
N LYS A 115 -20.66 -22.64 13.30
CA LYS A 115 -20.81 -21.20 13.02
C LYS A 115 -19.92 -20.80 11.87
N GLY A 116 -20.44 -19.94 11.01
CA GLY A 116 -19.70 -19.31 9.93
C GLY A 116 -19.94 -17.82 9.90
N SER A 117 -18.95 -17.09 9.47
CA SER A 117 -19.07 -15.64 9.23
C SER A 117 -18.13 -15.22 8.10
N SER A 118 -18.54 -14.17 7.41
CA SER A 118 -17.71 -13.55 6.37
C SER A 118 -17.77 -12.04 6.45
N THR A 119 -16.69 -11.39 6.05
CA THR A 119 -16.62 -9.95 5.96
C THR A 119 -15.95 -9.59 4.62
N ALA A 120 -16.52 -8.62 3.94
CA ALA A 120 -15.95 -8.07 2.73
C ALA A 120 -15.83 -6.55 2.88
N THR A 121 -14.62 -6.04 2.71
CA THR A 121 -14.33 -4.61 2.73
C THR A 121 -13.54 -4.24 1.48
N ARG A 122 -13.65 -2.98 1.09
CA ARG A 122 -12.92 -2.46 -0.06
C ARG A 122 -12.54 -1.01 0.23
N SER A 123 -11.25 -0.72 0.16
CA SER A 123 -10.72 0.64 0.24
C SER A 123 -10.18 1.06 -1.13
N ARG A 124 -10.47 2.29 -1.51
CA ARG A 124 -9.98 2.92 -2.75
C ARG A 124 -9.36 4.25 -2.41
N SER A 125 -8.20 4.52 -3.01
CA SER A 125 -7.61 5.85 -2.97
C SER A 125 -7.29 6.34 -4.37
N LEU A 126 -7.51 7.63 -4.57
CA LEU A 126 -7.16 8.35 -5.79
C LEU A 126 -6.32 9.54 -5.39
N SER A 127 -5.17 9.70 -6.05
CA SER A 127 -4.27 10.81 -5.80
C SER A 127 -3.96 11.53 -7.11
N TYR A 128 -3.90 12.84 -7.03
CA TYR A 128 -3.31 13.71 -8.04
C TYR A 128 -2.04 14.31 -7.46
N MET A 129 -0.99 14.37 -8.25
CA MET A 129 0.30 14.88 -7.81
C MET A 129 0.93 15.77 -8.86
N GLY A 130 1.62 16.80 -8.41
CA GLY A 130 2.37 17.70 -9.26
C GLY A 130 3.64 18.13 -8.55
N SER A 131 4.72 18.30 -9.29
CA SER A 131 5.95 18.89 -8.79
C SER A 131 6.62 19.72 -9.87
N ALA A 132 7.35 20.74 -9.45
CA ALA A 132 8.21 21.52 -10.31
C ALA A 132 9.52 21.82 -9.60
N GLU A 133 10.60 21.79 -10.36
CA GLU A 133 11.92 22.17 -9.89
C GLU A 133 12.57 23.12 -10.89
N TYR A 134 13.20 24.15 -10.38
CA TYR A 134 14.02 25.07 -11.14
C TYR A 134 15.42 25.11 -10.55
N THR A 135 16.44 24.96 -11.39
CA THR A 135 17.84 25.07 -10.99
C THR A 135 18.57 26.07 -11.87
N TYR A 136 19.25 27.02 -11.22
CA TYR A 136 20.10 28.03 -11.89
C TYR A 136 21.58 27.71 -11.72
N ASP A 137 22.29 27.61 -12.84
CA ASP A 137 23.74 27.44 -12.97
C ASP A 137 24.28 26.26 -12.13
N ARG A 138 23.43 25.24 -11.89
CA ARG A 138 23.70 24.09 -10.99
C ARG A 138 24.01 24.46 -9.54
N ARG A 139 23.72 25.72 -9.15
CA ARG A 139 24.02 26.26 -7.82
C ARG A 139 22.79 26.37 -6.95
N TYR A 140 21.75 26.97 -7.46
CA TYR A 140 20.54 27.30 -6.71
C TYR A 140 19.39 26.46 -7.28
N SER A 141 18.77 25.65 -6.45
CA SER A 141 17.57 24.91 -6.82
C SER A 141 16.41 25.32 -5.93
N PHE A 142 15.25 25.43 -6.54
CA PHE A 142 13.97 25.66 -5.89
C PHE A 142 13.00 24.57 -6.36
N SER A 143 12.31 23.94 -5.41
CA SER A 143 11.35 22.89 -5.70
C SER A 143 10.04 23.11 -4.97
N VAL A 144 8.94 22.76 -5.63
CA VAL A 144 7.59 22.70 -5.04
C VAL A 144 6.93 21.41 -5.42
N SER A 145 6.11 20.86 -4.54
CA SER A 145 5.28 19.72 -4.85
C SER A 145 3.95 19.80 -4.12
N GLU A 146 2.92 19.24 -4.76
CA GLU A 146 1.59 19.09 -4.20
C GLU A 146 1.08 17.69 -4.47
N ARG A 147 0.36 17.12 -3.50
CA ARG A 147 -0.40 15.88 -3.63
C ARG A 147 -1.77 16.07 -3.01
N SER A 148 -2.81 15.89 -3.79
CA SER A 148 -4.19 15.80 -3.34
C SER A 148 -4.61 14.33 -3.35
N GLN A 149 -5.02 13.79 -2.22
CA GLN A 149 -5.37 12.37 -2.07
C GLN A 149 -6.75 12.21 -1.45
N GLY A 150 -7.62 11.48 -2.15
CA GLY A 150 -8.90 11.03 -1.64
C GLY A 150 -8.88 9.55 -1.25
N ASN A 151 -9.56 9.19 -0.16
CA ASN A 151 -9.68 7.81 0.28
C ASN A 151 -11.13 7.48 0.65
N SER A 152 -11.63 6.37 0.11
CA SER A 152 -13.02 5.91 0.32
C SER A 152 -13.34 5.46 1.75
N ALA A 153 -12.33 5.23 2.60
CA ALA A 153 -12.52 4.88 4.00
C ALA A 153 -13.01 6.07 4.85
N PHE A 154 -12.86 7.30 4.35
CA PHE A 154 -13.31 8.51 5.04
C PHE A 154 -14.67 8.98 4.52
N SER A 155 -15.34 9.79 5.34
CA SER A 155 -16.61 10.44 4.98
C SER A 155 -16.47 11.25 3.67
N ILE A 156 -17.55 11.37 2.91
CA ILE A 156 -17.59 12.14 1.66
C ILE A 156 -17.14 13.59 1.85
N TYR A 157 -17.35 14.16 3.02
CA TYR A 157 -17.00 15.55 3.34
C TYR A 157 -15.53 15.75 3.73
N THR A 158 -14.81 14.68 4.12
CA THR A 158 -13.45 14.76 4.66
C THR A 158 -12.47 13.81 3.98
N ARG A 159 -12.87 13.21 2.85
CA ARG A 159 -12.06 12.17 2.19
C ARG A 159 -10.84 12.69 1.46
N TRP A 160 -10.76 13.98 1.16
CA TRP A 160 -9.66 14.59 0.44
C TRP A 160 -8.71 15.31 1.41
N ALA A 161 -7.42 15.03 1.24
CA ALA A 161 -6.36 15.70 1.96
C ALA A 161 -5.33 16.24 0.95
N ASN A 162 -4.85 17.46 1.19
CA ASN A 162 -3.84 18.11 0.35
C ASN A 162 -2.54 18.22 1.13
N TYR A 163 -1.45 17.87 0.47
CA TYR A 163 -0.09 17.90 1.00
C TYR A 163 0.75 18.79 0.10
N PHE A 164 1.31 19.83 0.67
CA PHE A 164 2.18 20.77 -0.02
C PHE A 164 3.59 20.71 0.55
N SER A 165 4.59 20.80 -0.31
CA SER A 165 5.99 20.88 0.08
C SER A 165 6.72 21.89 -0.80
N ALA A 166 7.63 22.68 -0.21
CA ALA A 166 8.55 23.56 -0.90
C ALA A 166 9.95 23.39 -0.33
N GLY A 167 10.94 23.46 -1.17
CA GLY A 167 12.35 23.32 -0.78
C GLY A 167 13.27 24.18 -1.59
N THR A 168 14.39 24.55 -0.98
CA THR A 168 15.49 25.25 -1.64
C THR A 168 16.78 24.48 -1.37
N LYS A 169 17.70 24.53 -2.32
CA LYS A 169 19.03 23.94 -2.18
C LYS A 169 20.08 24.86 -2.78
N TRP A 170 21.17 25.05 -2.05
CA TRP A 170 22.34 25.75 -2.52
C TRP A 170 23.53 24.78 -2.63
N ASN A 171 24.03 24.58 -3.83
CA ASN A 171 25.21 23.78 -4.11
C ASN A 171 26.48 24.66 -4.04
N ILE A 172 27.03 24.83 -2.87
CA ILE A 172 28.15 25.71 -2.56
C ILE A 172 29.41 25.28 -3.35
N HIS A 173 29.57 23.97 -3.56
CA HIS A 173 30.73 23.45 -4.32
C HIS A 173 30.77 23.90 -5.79
N ASN A 174 29.68 24.40 -6.34
CA ASN A 174 29.61 24.96 -7.69
C ASN A 174 29.86 26.46 -7.74
N GLU A 175 30.13 27.11 -6.59
CA GLU A 175 30.46 28.53 -6.55
C GLU A 175 31.88 28.77 -7.05
N LYS A 176 32.07 29.87 -7.80
CA LYS A 176 33.37 30.21 -8.40
C LYS A 176 34.46 30.47 -7.36
N TRP A 177 34.09 30.89 -6.15
CA TRP A 177 34.98 31.17 -5.03
C TRP A 177 35.31 29.93 -4.20
N PHE A 178 34.50 28.87 -4.30
CA PHE A 178 34.71 27.63 -3.55
C PHE A 178 35.84 26.80 -4.18
N ARG A 179 36.94 26.64 -3.46
CA ARG A 179 38.06 25.76 -3.84
C ARG A 179 38.42 24.93 -2.64
N SER A 180 38.28 23.62 -2.74
CA SER A 180 38.67 22.67 -1.71
C SER A 180 39.30 21.44 -2.36
N ASN A 181 40.43 21.00 -1.78
CA ASN A 181 41.06 19.75 -2.19
C ASN A 181 40.59 18.55 -1.34
N VAL A 182 39.71 18.79 -0.39
CA VAL A 182 39.25 17.79 0.61
C VAL A 182 37.75 17.54 0.51
N VAL A 183 36.97 18.53 0.06
CA VAL A 183 35.51 18.46 -0.01
C VAL A 183 35.06 18.54 -1.46
N ASP A 184 34.61 17.43 -2.01
CA ASP A 184 34.12 17.34 -3.40
C ASP A 184 32.70 17.87 -3.58
N LYS A 185 31.84 17.71 -2.58
CA LYS A 185 30.43 18.13 -2.62
C LYS A 185 30.02 18.78 -1.30
N LEU A 186 29.56 20.02 -1.39
CA LEU A 186 28.98 20.76 -0.27
C LEU A 186 27.68 21.44 -0.73
N GLY A 187 26.60 21.18 -0.04
CA GLY A 187 25.28 21.77 -0.31
C GLY A 187 24.48 21.91 0.99
N VAL A 188 23.65 22.93 1.04
CA VAL A 188 22.67 23.21 2.12
C VAL A 188 21.28 23.24 1.55
#